data_c8b59bc530d084aa93873e5b9d3b1173
#
_entry.id   c8b59bc530d084aa93873e5b9d3b1173
#
_cell.length_a   1.000
_cell.length_b   1.000
_cell.length_c   1.000
_cell.angle_alpha   90.00
_cell.angle_beta   90.00
_cell.angle_gamma   90.00
#
_symmetry.space_group_name_H-M   'P 1'
#
loop_
_entity.id
_entity.type
_entity.pdbx_description
1 polymer ?
#
loop_
_entity_poly.entity_id
_entity_poly.type
_entity_poly.pdbx_seq_one_letter_code
_entity_poly.pdbx_strand_id
1 'polypeptide(L)'
;MTTIETVKQANLLRAGLISDKAFELIILPTEQCNFRCIYCYEDFSIGRMKPEVISGIKALLDKRSSKLNFLNLSWFGGEPLVAKDIVLDISEYATSLAAKNSHLQYSGSMTTNGYLLDINTASALANVGVTHYQISLDGPKEIHDQSRIRADGKSTFERIWNNLLAIRDSSLPVAILLRLHFNPDKFNFFDPLLEDIKREFLPDSRFSMFFKSIEHLGGPNDSSIKIFSETEKEAANKILQSKLFGDDLKSPQDGSPPAEYVCYAARPNSLVIRANGKVNKCTVALTDERNDVGTLQPDGQLKLIPGRFAPWVRGIETLDFETLGCPLVSLPSSDEISANLSRKSVAV
;
A
#
# COMPACT_ATOMS: atom_id res chain seq x y z
N MET A 1 -6.99 -26.79 -21.72
CA MET A 1 -6.16 -25.81 -22.46
C MET A 1 -5.04 -26.55 -23.17
N THR A 2 -4.74 -26.21 -24.41
CA THR A 2 -3.60 -26.78 -25.12
C THR A 2 -2.29 -26.19 -24.56
N THR A 3 -1.18 -26.93 -24.70
CA THR A 3 0.16 -26.46 -24.27
C THR A 3 0.50 -25.09 -24.90
N ILE A 4 0.06 -24.84 -26.13
CA ILE A 4 0.29 -23.59 -26.87
C ILE A 4 -0.48 -22.42 -26.23
N GLU A 5 -1.73 -22.62 -25.79
CA GLU A 5 -2.54 -21.59 -25.10
C GLU A 5 -1.92 -21.20 -23.76
N THR A 6 -1.43 -22.18 -22.99
CA THR A 6 -0.76 -21.95 -21.70
C THR A 6 0.51 -21.13 -21.88
N VAL A 7 1.34 -21.44 -22.88
CA VAL A 7 2.57 -20.67 -23.20
C VAL A 7 2.24 -19.26 -23.65
N LYS A 8 1.22 -19.08 -24.48
CA LYS A 8 0.77 -17.75 -24.93
C LYS A 8 0.28 -16.88 -23.76
N GLN A 9 -0.50 -17.46 -22.87
CA GLN A 9 -1.01 -16.77 -21.68
C GLN A 9 0.13 -16.36 -20.72
N ALA A 10 1.10 -17.25 -20.47
CA ALA A 10 2.28 -16.96 -19.68
C ALA A 10 3.12 -15.81 -20.28
N ASN A 11 3.31 -15.79 -21.62
CA ASN A 11 4.03 -14.71 -22.29
C ASN A 11 3.30 -13.37 -22.23
N LEU A 12 1.97 -13.36 -22.34
CA LEU A 12 1.17 -12.15 -22.17
C LEU A 12 1.27 -11.60 -20.75
N LEU A 13 1.25 -12.47 -19.74
CA LEU A 13 1.42 -12.06 -18.35
C LEU A 13 2.81 -11.47 -18.11
N ARG A 14 3.89 -12.13 -18.57
CA ARG A 14 5.25 -11.57 -18.49
C ARG A 14 5.34 -10.21 -19.16
N ALA A 15 4.83 -10.08 -20.38
CA ALA A 15 4.81 -8.81 -21.10
C ALA A 15 4.08 -7.71 -20.34
N GLY A 16 2.95 -8.03 -19.69
CA GLY A 16 2.23 -7.10 -18.82
C GLY A 16 3.05 -6.66 -17.60
N LEU A 17 3.74 -7.61 -16.95
CA LEU A 17 4.55 -7.32 -15.76
C LEU A 17 5.76 -6.42 -16.05
N ILE A 18 6.39 -6.56 -17.22
CA ILE A 18 7.56 -5.75 -17.62
C ILE A 18 7.20 -4.53 -18.47
N SER A 19 5.92 -4.30 -18.75
CA SER A 19 5.46 -3.18 -19.57
C SER A 19 5.90 -1.84 -19.00
N ASP A 20 6.47 -0.96 -19.82
CA ASP A 20 6.83 0.40 -19.48
C ASP A 20 5.65 1.40 -19.61
N LYS A 21 4.45 0.90 -19.97
CA LYS A 21 3.24 1.69 -20.19
C LYS A 21 2.45 1.97 -18.90
N ALA A 22 2.74 1.25 -17.82
CA ALA A 22 2.17 1.48 -16.51
C ALA A 22 3.27 1.82 -15.50
N PHE A 23 3.03 2.81 -14.64
CA PHE A 23 3.94 3.19 -13.57
C PHE A 23 3.16 3.39 -12.27
N GLU A 24 3.58 2.70 -11.24
CA GLU A 24 3.09 2.86 -9.89
C GLU A 24 4.17 3.50 -9.02
N LEU A 25 3.84 4.62 -8.41
CA LEU A 25 4.74 5.31 -7.51
C LEU A 25 4.09 5.42 -6.13
N ILE A 26 4.63 4.69 -5.17
CA ILE A 26 4.22 4.75 -3.78
C ILE A 26 5.07 5.83 -3.12
N ILE A 27 4.41 6.86 -2.57
CA ILE A 27 5.09 8.05 -2.06
C ILE A 27 4.80 8.19 -0.57
N LEU A 28 5.88 8.32 0.23
CA LEU A 28 5.79 8.63 1.65
C LEU A 28 6.08 10.13 1.83
N PRO A 29 5.05 11.00 1.82
CA PRO A 29 5.24 12.45 1.91
C PRO A 29 5.77 12.87 3.29
N THR A 30 5.58 12.00 4.26
CA THR A 30 6.16 12.03 5.61
C THR A 30 6.17 10.63 6.19
N GLU A 31 7.15 10.36 7.05
CA GLU A 31 7.17 9.14 7.88
C GLU A 31 6.78 9.45 9.33
N GLN A 32 6.33 10.68 9.60
CA GLN A 32 5.66 11.03 10.86
C GLN A 32 4.20 10.60 10.84
N CYS A 33 3.67 10.22 12.01
CA CYS A 33 2.28 9.86 12.18
C CYS A 33 1.68 10.56 13.41
N ASN A 34 0.41 10.93 13.31
CA ASN A 34 -0.37 11.43 14.44
C ASN A 34 -0.87 10.33 15.37
N PHE A 35 -0.62 9.03 15.02
CA PHE A 35 -0.93 7.85 15.85
C PHE A 35 0.33 7.17 16.38
N ARG A 36 0.13 6.32 17.42
CA ARG A 36 1.10 5.37 17.97
C ARG A 36 0.41 4.02 18.15
N CYS A 37 0.09 3.37 17.01
CA CYS A 37 -0.54 2.05 17.02
C CYS A 37 0.40 1.02 17.65
N ILE A 38 -0.15 0.12 18.49
CA ILE A 38 0.66 -0.84 19.24
C ILE A 38 1.45 -1.82 18.36
N TYR A 39 0.97 -2.09 17.15
CA TYR A 39 1.58 -3.00 16.17
C TYR A 39 2.30 -2.27 15.03
N CYS A 40 2.57 -0.97 15.18
CA CYS A 40 3.24 -0.20 14.14
C CYS A 40 4.70 -0.61 14.02
N TYR A 41 5.13 -0.88 12.78
CA TYR A 41 6.52 -1.22 12.46
C TYR A 41 7.36 -0.02 12.04
N GLU A 42 6.75 1.16 11.87
CA GLU A 42 7.48 2.37 11.53
C GLU A 42 8.12 3.01 12.77
N ASP A 43 9.34 3.52 12.61
CA ASP A 43 10.11 4.15 13.68
C ASP A 43 9.96 5.68 13.76
N PHE A 44 9.27 6.28 12.77
CA PHE A 44 9.04 7.72 12.64
C PHE A 44 10.32 8.59 12.60
N SER A 45 11.48 7.98 12.32
CA SER A 45 12.80 8.67 12.34
C SER A 45 12.95 9.66 11.19
N ILE A 46 12.32 9.38 10.03
CA ILE A 46 12.34 10.25 8.88
C ILE A 46 11.13 11.17 8.92
N GLY A 47 11.38 12.45 8.86
CA GLY A 47 10.34 13.46 8.94
C GLY A 47 9.63 13.70 7.61
N ARG A 48 9.25 14.95 7.40
CA ARG A 48 8.56 15.43 6.20
C ARG A 48 9.49 15.46 4.99
N MET A 49 8.94 15.16 3.82
CA MET A 49 9.65 15.19 2.53
C MET A 49 10.19 16.59 2.24
N LYS A 50 11.44 16.63 1.78
CA LYS A 50 12.13 17.87 1.46
C LYS A 50 11.77 18.38 0.06
N PRO A 51 11.86 19.70 -0.20
CA PRO A 51 11.53 20.30 -1.50
C PRO A 51 12.29 19.70 -2.68
N GLU A 52 13.55 19.33 -2.52
CA GLU A 52 14.34 18.70 -3.57
C GLU A 52 13.81 17.30 -3.97
N VAL A 53 13.24 16.55 -3.04
CA VAL A 53 12.61 15.24 -3.32
C VAL A 53 11.27 15.46 -4.07
N ILE A 54 10.49 16.44 -3.64
CA ILE A 54 9.24 16.83 -4.34
C ILE A 54 9.53 17.22 -5.79
N SER A 55 10.56 18.06 -6.00
CA SER A 55 11.01 18.45 -7.35
C SER A 55 11.46 17.23 -8.16
N GLY A 56 12.20 16.32 -7.54
CA GLY A 56 12.64 15.07 -8.17
C GLY A 56 11.47 14.18 -8.60
N ILE A 57 10.43 14.05 -7.76
CA ILE A 57 9.21 13.30 -8.12
C ILE A 57 8.53 13.93 -9.34
N LYS A 58 8.30 15.24 -9.32
CA LYS A 58 7.67 15.94 -10.44
C LYS A 58 8.48 15.80 -11.74
N ALA A 59 9.81 15.95 -11.67
CA ALA A 59 10.69 15.77 -12.82
C ALA A 59 10.69 14.30 -13.34
N LEU A 60 10.60 13.30 -12.45
CA LEU A 60 10.46 11.90 -12.84
C LEU A 60 9.14 11.65 -13.57
N LEU A 61 8.03 12.20 -13.05
CA LEU A 61 6.71 12.08 -13.67
C LEU A 61 6.68 12.74 -15.05
N ASP A 62 7.26 13.94 -15.16
CA ASP A 62 7.36 14.67 -16.43
C ASP A 62 8.11 13.87 -17.51
N LYS A 63 9.31 13.36 -17.17
CA LYS A 63 10.13 12.54 -18.08
C LYS A 63 9.41 11.26 -18.56
N ARG A 64 8.51 10.72 -17.76
CA ARG A 64 7.83 9.45 -18.07
C ARG A 64 6.44 9.61 -18.68
N SER A 65 5.74 10.72 -18.41
CA SER A 65 4.33 10.93 -18.73
C SER A 65 3.98 10.71 -20.20
N SER A 66 4.85 11.11 -21.14
CA SER A 66 4.64 10.97 -22.57
C SER A 66 4.65 9.50 -23.08
N LYS A 67 5.20 8.57 -22.30
CA LYS A 67 5.30 7.14 -22.64
C LYS A 67 4.30 6.28 -21.90
N LEU A 68 3.70 6.79 -20.81
CA LEU A 68 2.78 6.04 -19.96
C LEU A 68 1.36 6.07 -20.50
N ASN A 69 0.66 4.95 -20.37
CA ASN A 69 -0.79 4.87 -20.50
C ASN A 69 -1.47 4.95 -19.11
N PHE A 70 -0.79 4.46 -18.07
CA PHE A 70 -1.33 4.42 -16.71
C PHE A 70 -0.29 4.94 -15.72
N LEU A 71 -0.70 5.88 -14.89
CA LEU A 71 0.04 6.38 -13.73
C LEU A 71 -0.80 6.20 -12.47
N ASN A 72 -0.30 5.45 -11.52
CA ASN A 72 -0.88 5.35 -10.18
C ASN A 72 0.05 6.00 -9.16
N LEU A 73 -0.45 6.96 -8.38
CA LEU A 73 0.22 7.48 -7.19
C LEU A 73 -0.45 6.91 -5.95
N SER A 74 0.29 6.11 -5.18
CA SER A 74 -0.16 5.52 -3.93
C SER A 74 0.46 6.26 -2.74
N TRP A 75 -0.36 6.96 -1.98
CA TRP A 75 0.09 7.69 -0.79
C TRP A 75 0.17 6.77 0.42
N PHE A 76 1.34 6.75 1.04
CA PHE A 76 1.67 5.89 2.18
C PHE A 76 2.59 6.64 3.18
N GLY A 77 3.16 5.94 4.18
CA GLY A 77 4.06 6.45 5.21
C GLY A 77 3.44 6.37 6.58
N GLY A 78 3.89 7.15 7.54
CA GLY A 78 3.29 7.19 8.87
C GLY A 78 1.81 7.57 8.79
N GLU A 79 1.53 8.81 8.42
CA GLU A 79 0.20 9.27 8.01
C GLU A 79 0.35 10.33 6.89
N PRO A 80 -0.06 10.03 5.67
CA PRO A 80 0.13 10.96 4.54
C PRO A 80 -0.52 12.32 4.74
N LEU A 81 -1.66 12.38 5.42
CA LEU A 81 -2.41 13.62 5.65
C LEU A 81 -1.76 14.55 6.68
N VAL A 82 -0.73 14.11 7.40
CA VAL A 82 0.13 15.03 8.20
C VAL A 82 0.94 15.96 7.27
N ALA A 83 1.17 15.53 6.01
CA ALA A 83 1.79 16.33 4.96
C ALA A 83 0.83 16.54 3.78
N LYS A 84 -0.45 16.84 4.06
CA LYS A 84 -1.53 17.01 3.07
C LYS A 84 -1.17 17.96 1.93
N ASP A 85 -0.47 19.01 2.21
CA ASP A 85 -0.03 20.00 1.19
C ASP A 85 0.91 19.37 0.15
N ILE A 86 1.83 18.47 0.55
CA ILE A 86 2.69 17.72 -0.39
C ILE A 86 1.85 16.76 -1.23
N VAL A 87 0.89 16.08 -0.60
CA VAL A 87 -0.03 15.18 -1.32
C VAL A 87 -0.78 15.94 -2.39
N LEU A 88 -1.37 17.08 -2.04
CA LEU A 88 -2.11 17.93 -2.99
C LEU A 88 -1.22 18.45 -4.10
N ASP A 89 -0.04 18.99 -3.78
CA ASP A 89 0.89 19.58 -4.74
C ASP A 89 1.37 18.59 -5.82
N ILE A 90 1.76 17.37 -5.41
CA ILE A 90 2.21 16.34 -6.38
C ILE A 90 1.02 15.74 -7.14
N SER A 91 -0.14 15.54 -6.49
CA SER A 91 -1.33 15.01 -7.16
C SER A 91 -1.91 15.99 -8.19
N GLU A 92 -1.93 17.28 -7.89
CA GLU A 92 -2.32 18.33 -8.84
C GLU A 92 -1.39 18.34 -10.04
N TYR A 93 -0.07 18.20 -9.80
CA TYR A 93 0.90 18.08 -10.89
C TYR A 93 0.62 16.86 -11.77
N ALA A 94 0.37 15.69 -11.19
CA ALA A 94 0.03 14.47 -11.93
C ALA A 94 -1.28 14.63 -12.74
N THR A 95 -2.30 15.27 -12.17
CA THR A 95 -3.55 15.62 -12.86
C THR A 95 -3.28 16.52 -14.06
N SER A 96 -2.40 17.52 -13.90
CA SER A 96 -2.01 18.42 -15.01
C SER A 96 -1.27 17.69 -16.14
N LEU A 97 -0.46 16.68 -15.82
CA LEU A 97 0.19 15.83 -16.82
C LEU A 97 -0.81 14.97 -17.59
N ALA A 98 -1.79 14.39 -16.91
CA ALA A 98 -2.86 13.62 -17.55
C ALA A 98 -3.73 14.50 -18.45
N ALA A 99 -4.02 15.73 -18.05
CA ALA A 99 -4.75 16.69 -18.87
C ALA A 99 -3.99 17.09 -20.16
N LYS A 100 -2.65 17.13 -20.11
CA LYS A 100 -1.79 17.44 -21.28
C LYS A 100 -1.57 16.23 -22.20
N ASN A 101 -1.70 15.01 -21.69
CA ASN A 101 -1.42 13.76 -22.40
C ASN A 101 -2.69 12.90 -22.44
N SER A 102 -3.50 13.02 -23.48
CA SER A 102 -4.83 12.38 -23.59
C SER A 102 -4.81 10.84 -23.50
N HIS A 103 -3.66 10.20 -23.71
CA HIS A 103 -3.48 8.77 -23.54
C HIS A 103 -3.13 8.35 -22.11
N LEU A 104 -2.75 9.31 -21.23
CA LEU A 104 -2.36 9.03 -19.86
C LEU A 104 -3.58 9.05 -18.95
N GLN A 105 -3.86 7.90 -18.34
CA GLN A 105 -4.83 7.77 -17.26
C GLN A 105 -4.11 7.87 -15.92
N TYR A 106 -4.52 8.83 -15.10
CA TYR A 106 -4.00 9.02 -13.73
C TYR A 106 -5.03 8.55 -12.70
N SER A 107 -4.56 7.87 -11.67
CA SER A 107 -5.32 7.47 -10.49
C SER A 107 -4.49 7.70 -9.24
N GLY A 108 -5.11 8.24 -8.20
CA GLY A 108 -4.51 8.41 -6.87
C GLY A 108 -5.19 7.52 -5.84
N SER A 109 -4.39 6.84 -5.02
CA SER A 109 -4.84 6.03 -3.88
C SER A 109 -4.10 6.43 -2.60
N MET A 110 -4.68 6.15 -1.44
CA MET A 110 -4.08 6.49 -0.15
C MET A 110 -4.40 5.44 0.91
N THR A 111 -3.37 4.98 1.62
CA THR A 111 -3.53 4.29 2.91
C THR A 111 -3.42 5.35 4.00
N THR A 112 -4.49 5.54 4.77
CA THR A 112 -4.57 6.55 5.83
C THR A 112 -5.24 5.97 7.08
N ASN A 113 -4.94 6.54 8.23
CA ASN A 113 -5.67 6.21 9.46
C ASN A 113 -7.08 6.82 9.50
N GLY A 114 -7.44 7.68 8.53
CA GLY A 114 -8.77 8.28 8.39
C GLY A 114 -9.08 9.44 9.34
N TYR A 115 -8.23 9.72 10.34
CA TYR A 115 -8.49 10.74 11.35
C TYR A 115 -8.52 12.16 10.78
N LEU A 116 -7.66 12.45 9.81
CA LEU A 116 -7.56 13.76 9.14
C LEU A 116 -8.35 13.83 7.81
N LEU A 117 -9.04 12.74 7.44
CA LEU A 117 -9.82 12.65 6.22
C LEU A 117 -11.26 13.14 6.46
N ASP A 118 -11.43 14.39 6.86
CA ASP A 118 -12.74 15.02 6.90
C ASP A 118 -13.28 15.31 5.48
N ILE A 119 -14.57 15.67 5.38
CA ILE A 119 -15.24 15.86 4.09
C ILE A 119 -14.56 16.92 3.21
N ASN A 120 -14.04 17.99 3.80
CA ASN A 120 -13.33 19.03 3.06
C ASN A 120 -11.99 18.52 2.52
N THR A 121 -11.27 17.74 3.33
CA THR A 121 -10.03 17.08 2.91
C THR A 121 -10.29 16.05 1.81
N ALA A 122 -11.32 15.20 1.97
CA ALA A 122 -11.71 14.22 0.97
C ALA A 122 -12.11 14.89 -0.36
N SER A 123 -12.87 15.99 -0.30
CA SER A 123 -13.23 16.78 -1.49
C SER A 123 -12.00 17.38 -2.18
N ALA A 124 -11.08 17.99 -1.43
CA ALA A 124 -9.85 18.56 -1.99
C ALA A 124 -8.99 17.48 -2.68
N LEU A 125 -8.87 16.30 -2.08
CA LEU A 125 -8.13 15.16 -2.62
C LEU A 125 -8.80 14.60 -3.88
N ALA A 126 -10.14 14.46 -3.88
CA ALA A 126 -10.89 14.00 -5.04
C ALA A 126 -10.70 14.92 -6.26
N ASN A 127 -10.65 16.24 -6.04
CA ASN A 127 -10.41 17.24 -7.10
C ASN A 127 -9.03 17.09 -7.77
N VAL A 128 -8.07 16.48 -7.10
CA VAL A 128 -6.73 16.19 -7.65
C VAL A 128 -6.52 14.69 -7.94
N GLY A 129 -7.61 13.93 -8.12
CA GLY A 129 -7.60 12.55 -8.58
C GLY A 129 -7.23 11.51 -7.51
N VAL A 130 -7.13 11.87 -6.22
CA VAL A 130 -6.96 10.91 -5.13
C VAL A 130 -8.34 10.48 -4.63
N THR A 131 -8.79 9.33 -5.11
CA THR A 131 -10.18 8.88 -4.95
C THR A 131 -10.32 7.50 -4.30
N HIS A 132 -9.22 6.78 -4.08
CA HIS A 132 -9.25 5.44 -3.48
C HIS A 132 -8.55 5.48 -2.12
N TYR A 133 -9.27 5.07 -1.07
CA TYR A 133 -8.74 5.10 0.29
C TYR A 133 -8.80 3.73 0.94
N GLN A 134 -7.70 3.34 1.59
CA GLN A 134 -7.68 2.22 2.52
C GLN A 134 -7.61 2.77 3.95
N ILE A 135 -8.62 2.46 4.75
CA ILE A 135 -8.74 2.95 6.14
C ILE A 135 -8.83 1.77 7.08
N SER A 136 -8.01 1.79 8.15
CA SER A 136 -7.91 0.67 9.08
C SER A 136 -8.78 0.87 10.30
N LEU A 137 -9.55 -0.17 10.67
CA LEU A 137 -10.31 -0.29 11.91
C LEU A 137 -9.90 -1.58 12.63
N ASP A 138 -9.83 -1.54 13.98
CA ASP A 138 -9.29 -2.64 14.77
C ASP A 138 -10.32 -3.30 15.70
N GLY A 139 -11.60 -3.03 15.49
CA GLY A 139 -12.70 -3.48 16.33
C GLY A 139 -13.63 -2.33 16.72
N PRO A 140 -14.62 -2.54 17.60
CA PRO A 140 -15.45 -1.49 18.16
C PRO A 140 -14.61 -0.46 18.92
N LYS A 141 -15.21 0.67 19.25
CA LYS A 141 -14.53 1.86 19.82
C LYS A 141 -13.54 1.54 20.92
N GLU A 142 -13.94 0.77 21.91
CA GLU A 142 -13.13 0.47 23.10
C GLU A 142 -11.88 -0.34 22.73
N ILE A 143 -12.00 -1.26 21.79
CA ILE A 143 -10.89 -2.10 21.30
C ILE A 143 -9.99 -1.30 20.35
N HIS A 144 -10.60 -0.54 19.44
CA HIS A 144 -9.87 0.30 18.50
C HIS A 144 -9.00 1.34 19.22
N ASP A 145 -9.58 2.06 20.19
CA ASP A 145 -8.91 3.13 20.91
C ASP A 145 -7.76 2.66 21.81
N GLN A 146 -7.73 1.35 22.19
CA GLN A 146 -6.60 0.74 22.89
C GLN A 146 -5.42 0.41 21.96
N SER A 147 -5.68 0.17 20.69
CA SER A 147 -4.65 -0.28 19.74
C SER A 147 -4.19 0.81 18.79
N ARG A 148 -5.06 1.74 18.41
CA ARG A 148 -4.78 2.83 17.47
C ARG A 148 -4.86 4.19 18.17
N ILE A 149 -3.98 4.37 19.13
CA ILE A 149 -3.92 5.53 20.00
C ILE A 149 -3.30 6.73 19.26
N ARG A 150 -3.82 7.94 19.46
CA ARG A 150 -3.15 9.17 19.01
C ARG A 150 -1.81 9.34 19.74
N ALA A 151 -0.90 10.10 19.14
CA ALA A 151 0.42 10.39 19.72
C ALA A 151 0.32 11.17 21.06
N ASP A 152 -0.80 11.85 21.31
CA ASP A 152 -1.11 12.55 22.57
C ASP A 152 -1.96 11.71 23.55
N GLY A 153 -2.13 10.41 23.28
CA GLY A 153 -2.86 9.46 24.15
C GLY A 153 -4.38 9.51 24.04
N LYS A 154 -4.96 10.30 23.13
CA LYS A 154 -6.42 10.43 22.99
C LYS A 154 -6.99 9.36 22.06
N SER A 155 -8.32 9.15 22.18
CA SER A 155 -9.11 8.27 21.34
C SER A 155 -9.16 8.72 19.88
N THR A 156 -9.46 7.78 18.98
CA THR A 156 -9.42 7.99 17.53
C THR A 156 -10.67 7.51 16.81
N PHE A 157 -11.35 6.49 17.32
CA PHE A 157 -12.45 5.81 16.63
C PHE A 157 -13.59 6.76 16.22
N GLU A 158 -14.13 7.55 17.13
CA GLU A 158 -15.27 8.42 16.85
C GLU A 158 -14.99 9.42 15.74
N ARG A 159 -13.78 9.99 15.72
CA ARG A 159 -13.40 10.93 14.65
C ARG A 159 -13.32 10.24 13.30
N ILE A 160 -12.73 9.06 13.24
CA ILE A 160 -12.63 8.26 12.01
C ILE A 160 -14.04 7.86 11.54
N TRP A 161 -14.86 7.34 12.44
CA TRP A 161 -16.22 6.91 12.15
C TRP A 161 -17.08 8.05 11.59
N ASN A 162 -17.04 9.22 12.24
CA ASN A 162 -17.78 10.40 11.78
C ASN A 162 -17.28 10.92 10.42
N ASN A 163 -15.99 10.84 10.14
CA ASN A 163 -15.45 11.15 8.82
C ASN A 163 -15.98 10.18 7.75
N LEU A 164 -16.03 8.88 8.06
CA LEU A 164 -16.59 7.86 7.15
C LEU A 164 -18.09 8.08 6.90
N LEU A 165 -18.87 8.40 7.93
CA LEU A 165 -20.30 8.75 7.78
C LEU A 165 -20.47 10.00 6.91
N ALA A 166 -19.71 11.04 7.11
CA ALA A 166 -19.77 12.26 6.31
C ALA A 166 -19.43 11.99 4.82
N ILE A 167 -18.47 11.10 4.56
CA ILE A 167 -18.14 10.67 3.18
C ILE A 167 -19.29 9.85 2.58
N ARG A 168 -19.87 8.92 3.34
CA ARG A 168 -21.06 8.14 2.91
C ARG A 168 -22.20 9.07 2.52
N ASP A 169 -22.52 10.07 3.34
CA ASP A 169 -23.62 11.00 3.12
C ASP A 169 -23.36 12.01 2.01
N SER A 170 -22.13 12.01 1.45
CA SER A 170 -21.75 12.88 0.34
C SER A 170 -21.93 12.21 -1.02
N SER A 171 -21.86 13.03 -2.09
CA SER A 171 -21.80 12.57 -3.48
C SER A 171 -20.37 12.47 -4.03
N LEU A 172 -19.32 12.48 -3.18
CA LEU A 172 -17.93 12.40 -3.64
C LEU A 172 -17.69 11.09 -4.41
N PRO A 173 -17.02 11.15 -5.57
CA PRO A 173 -16.68 9.99 -6.38
C PRO A 173 -15.45 9.26 -5.80
N VAL A 174 -15.58 8.70 -4.63
CA VAL A 174 -14.50 8.03 -3.91
C VAL A 174 -14.82 6.56 -3.64
N ALA A 175 -13.80 5.73 -3.50
CA ALA A 175 -13.90 4.34 -3.07
C ALA A 175 -13.17 4.16 -1.74
N ILE A 176 -13.83 3.57 -0.76
CA ILE A 176 -13.32 3.33 0.59
C ILE A 176 -13.18 1.82 0.81
N LEU A 177 -11.96 1.37 1.03
CA LEU A 177 -11.66 0.01 1.47
C LEU A 177 -11.42 0.01 2.98
N LEU A 178 -12.37 -0.51 3.75
CA LEU A 178 -12.21 -0.69 5.19
C LEU A 178 -11.36 -1.93 5.44
N ARG A 179 -10.20 -1.74 6.06
CA ARG A 179 -9.29 -2.81 6.42
C ARG A 179 -9.44 -3.12 7.90
N LEU A 180 -10.04 -4.27 8.21
CA LEU A 180 -10.24 -4.71 9.59
C LEU A 180 -9.05 -5.53 10.07
N HIS A 181 -8.29 -4.99 11.03
CA HIS A 181 -7.16 -5.70 11.62
C HIS A 181 -7.61 -6.54 12.81
N PHE A 182 -7.31 -7.82 12.77
CA PHE A 182 -7.64 -8.76 13.83
C PHE A 182 -6.43 -9.57 14.29
N ASN A 183 -6.47 -10.03 15.53
CA ASN A 183 -5.51 -10.93 16.15
C ASN A 183 -6.23 -11.76 17.24
N PRO A 184 -5.58 -12.72 17.90
CA PRO A 184 -6.22 -13.55 18.95
C PRO A 184 -6.87 -12.73 20.06
N ASP A 185 -6.28 -11.61 20.48
CA ASP A 185 -6.78 -10.80 21.59
C ASP A 185 -8.05 -10.00 21.23
N LYS A 186 -8.27 -9.70 19.94
CA LYS A 186 -9.38 -8.86 19.45
C LYS A 186 -10.50 -9.66 18.79
N PHE A 187 -10.21 -10.85 18.30
CA PHE A 187 -11.07 -11.64 17.41
C PHE A 187 -12.52 -11.79 17.90
N ASN A 188 -12.72 -11.99 19.19
CA ASN A 188 -14.04 -12.22 19.79
C ASN A 188 -14.87 -10.95 19.99
N PHE A 189 -14.33 -9.75 19.72
CA PHE A 189 -14.99 -8.46 19.97
C PHE A 189 -15.51 -7.76 18.71
N PHE A 190 -15.39 -8.40 17.53
CA PHE A 190 -15.73 -7.75 16.26
C PHE A 190 -17.23 -7.61 16.00
N ASP A 191 -18.07 -8.46 16.58
CA ASP A 191 -19.50 -8.53 16.22
C ASP A 191 -20.23 -7.18 16.22
N PRO A 192 -20.10 -6.29 17.23
CA PRO A 192 -20.77 -4.99 17.19
C PRO A 192 -20.31 -4.12 16.01
N LEU A 193 -18.99 -4.10 15.71
CA LEU A 193 -18.46 -3.34 14.59
C LEU A 193 -18.95 -3.88 13.25
N LEU A 194 -19.05 -5.22 13.09
CA LEU A 194 -19.53 -5.83 11.86
C LEU A 194 -20.98 -5.46 11.58
N GLU A 195 -21.85 -5.47 12.60
CA GLU A 195 -23.24 -5.06 12.48
C GLU A 195 -23.36 -3.57 12.11
N ASP A 196 -22.55 -2.71 12.73
CA ASP A 196 -22.52 -1.30 12.38
C ASP A 196 -22.04 -1.07 10.94
N ILE A 197 -21.02 -1.78 10.48
CA ILE A 197 -20.53 -1.68 9.09
C ILE A 197 -21.57 -2.18 8.10
N LYS A 198 -22.27 -3.29 8.37
CA LYS A 198 -23.36 -3.79 7.55
C LYS A 198 -24.46 -2.74 7.38
N ARG A 199 -24.83 -2.09 8.45
CA ARG A 199 -25.91 -1.09 8.47
C ARG A 199 -25.49 0.20 7.78
N GLU A 200 -24.29 0.71 8.09
CA GLU A 200 -23.90 2.05 7.72
C GLU A 200 -23.18 2.13 6.37
N PHE A 201 -22.37 1.15 6.01
CA PHE A 201 -21.45 1.28 4.87
C PHE A 201 -21.69 0.29 3.73
N LEU A 202 -22.04 -0.97 4.01
CA LEU A 202 -22.22 -1.96 2.93
C LEU A 202 -23.39 -1.69 1.96
N PRO A 203 -24.44 -0.93 2.31
CA PRO A 203 -25.45 -0.53 1.32
C PRO A 203 -24.92 0.44 0.25
N ASP A 204 -23.80 1.13 0.51
CA ASP A 204 -23.17 2.04 -0.44
C ASP A 204 -22.05 1.32 -1.20
N SER A 205 -22.18 1.18 -2.51
CA SER A 205 -21.22 0.48 -3.38
C SER A 205 -19.82 1.10 -3.41
N ARG A 206 -19.64 2.31 -2.88
CA ARG A 206 -18.33 2.95 -2.72
C ARG A 206 -17.53 2.33 -1.59
N PHE A 207 -18.16 1.59 -0.67
CA PHE A 207 -17.52 0.96 0.46
C PHE A 207 -17.32 -0.53 0.22
N SER A 208 -16.13 -0.97 0.50
CA SER A 208 -15.76 -2.39 0.51
C SER A 208 -14.89 -2.66 1.74
N MET A 209 -14.67 -3.92 2.06
CA MET A 209 -13.86 -4.27 3.22
C MET A 209 -13.15 -5.60 3.06
N PHE A 210 -12.06 -5.75 3.80
CA PHE A 210 -11.39 -7.03 3.96
C PHE A 210 -10.79 -7.17 5.35
N PHE A 211 -10.57 -8.41 5.76
CA PHE A 211 -9.95 -8.73 7.04
C PHE A 211 -8.45 -8.96 6.85
N LYS A 212 -7.64 -8.37 7.73
CA LYS A 212 -6.19 -8.55 7.74
C LYS A 212 -5.72 -8.96 9.13
N SER A 213 -5.19 -10.16 9.25
CA SER A 213 -4.52 -10.57 10.48
C SER A 213 -3.32 -9.67 10.76
N ILE A 214 -3.13 -9.28 12.03
CA ILE A 214 -1.91 -8.63 12.49
C ILE A 214 -0.79 -9.67 12.45
N GLU A 215 0.38 -9.26 11.97
CA GLU A 215 1.57 -10.10 11.78
C GLU A 215 2.78 -9.43 12.43
N HIS A 216 3.81 -10.20 12.72
CA HIS A 216 5.10 -9.66 13.16
C HIS A 216 5.82 -9.00 11.99
N LEU A 217 5.81 -7.67 11.95
CA LEU A 217 6.43 -6.87 10.90
C LEU A 217 7.61 -6.03 11.44
N GLY A 218 8.01 -6.25 12.68
CA GLY A 218 8.96 -5.44 13.41
C GLY A 218 8.29 -4.35 14.22
N GLY A 219 9.08 -3.44 14.78
CA GLY A 219 8.60 -2.36 15.63
C GLY A 219 8.82 -2.63 17.12
N PRO A 220 8.63 -1.58 17.97
CA PRO A 220 9.05 -1.65 19.37
C PRO A 220 8.25 -2.65 20.22
N ASN A 221 7.02 -2.96 19.83
CA ASN A 221 6.12 -3.85 20.59
C ASN A 221 5.94 -5.22 19.93
N ASP A 222 6.63 -5.50 18.83
CA ASP A 222 6.38 -6.66 17.96
C ASP A 222 6.34 -7.99 18.76
N SER A 223 7.31 -8.23 19.63
CA SER A 223 7.41 -9.45 20.44
C SER A 223 6.28 -9.65 21.47
N SER A 224 5.54 -8.59 21.80
CA SER A 224 4.42 -8.63 22.76
C SER A 224 3.07 -8.87 22.10
N ILE A 225 3.01 -8.83 20.77
CA ILE A 225 1.77 -8.97 20.00
C ILE A 225 1.48 -10.47 19.77
N LYS A 226 0.29 -10.92 20.18
CA LYS A 226 -0.15 -12.26 19.82
C LYS A 226 -0.63 -12.29 18.38
N ILE A 227 -0.15 -13.25 17.62
CA ILE A 227 -0.56 -13.51 16.24
C ILE A 227 -1.18 -14.90 16.12
N PHE A 228 -2.01 -15.07 15.11
CA PHE A 228 -2.51 -16.40 14.70
C PHE A 228 -1.43 -17.17 13.94
N SER A 229 -1.39 -18.49 14.10
CA SER A 229 -0.73 -19.38 13.13
C SER A 229 -1.44 -19.27 11.76
N GLU A 230 -0.81 -19.73 10.68
CA GLU A 230 -1.42 -19.63 9.34
C GLU A 230 -2.77 -20.36 9.27
N THR A 231 -2.88 -21.55 9.88
CA THR A 231 -4.14 -22.32 9.92
C THR A 231 -5.23 -21.62 10.72
N GLU A 232 -4.88 -21.04 11.88
CA GLU A 232 -5.82 -20.27 12.71
C GLU A 232 -6.26 -18.98 12.01
N LYS A 233 -5.35 -18.30 11.31
CA LYS A 233 -5.61 -17.09 10.53
C LYS A 233 -6.63 -17.33 9.43
N GLU A 234 -6.49 -18.44 8.67
CA GLU A 234 -7.45 -18.84 7.65
C GLU A 234 -8.84 -19.13 8.25
N ALA A 235 -8.87 -19.89 9.35
CA ALA A 235 -10.13 -20.21 10.04
C ALA A 235 -10.81 -18.96 10.60
N ALA A 236 -10.06 -18.08 11.25
CA ALA A 236 -10.57 -16.82 11.78
C ALA A 236 -11.10 -15.90 10.68
N ASN A 237 -10.39 -15.81 9.54
CA ASN A 237 -10.81 -15.02 8.39
C ASN A 237 -12.15 -15.54 7.83
N LYS A 238 -12.31 -16.85 7.64
CA LYS A 238 -13.56 -17.46 7.19
C LYS A 238 -14.72 -17.18 8.13
N ILE A 239 -14.50 -17.26 9.46
CA ILE A 239 -15.54 -16.95 10.46
C ILE A 239 -15.97 -15.48 10.36
N LEU A 240 -15.02 -14.52 10.28
CA LEU A 240 -15.34 -13.10 10.15
C LEU A 240 -16.07 -12.79 8.84
N GLN A 241 -15.69 -13.43 7.75
CA GLN A 241 -16.35 -13.29 6.45
C GLN A 241 -17.78 -13.85 6.49
N SER A 242 -17.98 -15.05 7.05
CA SER A 242 -19.32 -15.62 7.21
C SER A 242 -20.22 -14.75 8.10
N LYS A 243 -19.69 -14.20 9.19
CA LYS A 243 -20.42 -13.24 10.05
C LYS A 243 -20.84 -11.98 9.27
N LEU A 244 -20.02 -11.50 8.37
CA LEU A 244 -20.30 -10.27 7.62
C LEU A 244 -21.20 -10.47 6.41
N PHE A 245 -20.92 -11.48 5.59
CA PHE A 245 -21.55 -11.70 4.28
C PHE A 245 -22.52 -12.88 4.26
N GLY A 246 -22.65 -13.64 5.36
CA GLY A 246 -23.40 -14.91 5.40
C GLY A 246 -22.63 -16.03 4.71
N ASP A 247 -23.29 -17.19 4.57
CA ASP A 247 -22.70 -18.39 3.97
C ASP A 247 -22.68 -18.38 2.42
N ASP A 248 -23.36 -17.42 1.80
CA ASP A 248 -23.33 -17.18 0.35
C ASP A 248 -22.01 -16.46 -0.07
N LEU A 249 -20.89 -17.11 0.19
CA LEU A 249 -19.53 -16.63 -0.10
C LEU A 249 -19.23 -16.57 -1.62
N LYS A 250 -20.01 -15.82 -2.38
CA LYS A 250 -19.65 -15.40 -3.75
C LYS A 250 -19.01 -14.01 -3.78
N SER A 251 -18.48 -13.54 -2.67
CA SER A 251 -17.74 -12.28 -2.66
C SER A 251 -16.31 -12.52 -3.16
N PRO A 252 -15.86 -11.82 -4.22
CA PRO A 252 -14.45 -11.83 -4.63
C PRO A 252 -13.52 -11.13 -3.62
N GLN A 253 -13.98 -10.87 -2.41
CA GLN A 253 -13.35 -10.01 -1.40
C GLN A 253 -12.86 -10.77 -0.17
N ASP A 254 -12.45 -12.04 -0.32
CA ASP A 254 -11.92 -12.80 0.83
C ASP A 254 -10.53 -12.34 1.30
N GLY A 255 -10.02 -11.24 0.79
CA GLY A 255 -8.75 -10.64 1.23
C GLY A 255 -7.52 -11.52 1.07
N SER A 256 -7.70 -12.79 0.69
CA SER A 256 -6.62 -13.67 0.30
C SER A 256 -6.21 -13.34 -1.14
N PRO A 257 -4.93 -13.09 -1.39
CA PRO A 257 -4.49 -12.89 -2.77
C PRO A 257 -4.81 -14.13 -3.61
N PRO A 258 -5.25 -13.97 -4.87
CA PRO A 258 -5.44 -15.10 -5.77
C PRO A 258 -4.14 -15.90 -5.91
N ALA A 259 -4.22 -17.16 -6.33
CA ALA A 259 -3.06 -18.04 -6.51
C ALA A 259 -2.00 -17.43 -7.45
N GLU A 260 -2.40 -16.59 -8.40
CA GLU A 260 -1.54 -15.86 -9.33
C GLU A 260 -1.31 -14.39 -8.92
N TYR A 261 -1.37 -14.09 -7.62
CA TYR A 261 -1.12 -12.75 -7.13
C TYR A 261 0.33 -12.32 -7.36
N VAL A 262 0.49 -11.10 -7.87
CA VAL A 262 1.80 -10.46 -8.03
C VAL A 262 1.85 -9.19 -7.19
N CYS A 263 2.69 -9.23 -6.15
CA CYS A 263 2.92 -8.09 -5.27
C CYS A 263 3.48 -6.90 -6.07
N TYR A 264 3.09 -5.69 -5.71
CA TYR A 264 3.65 -4.47 -6.31
C TYR A 264 5.18 -4.44 -6.21
N ALA A 265 5.76 -4.96 -5.12
CA ALA A 265 7.21 -5.01 -4.92
C ALA A 265 7.93 -5.92 -5.94
N ALA A 266 7.25 -6.89 -6.54
CA ALA A 266 7.78 -7.75 -7.60
C ALA A 266 7.70 -7.09 -8.99
N ARG A 267 7.00 -5.97 -9.16
CA ARG A 267 6.83 -5.31 -10.46
C ARG A 267 7.96 -4.32 -10.74
N PRO A 268 8.64 -4.37 -11.90
CA PRO A 268 9.72 -3.45 -12.24
C PRO A 268 9.31 -1.97 -12.23
N ASN A 269 8.08 -1.68 -12.63
CA ASN A 269 7.53 -0.33 -12.72
C ASN A 269 6.69 0.08 -11.49
N SER A 270 6.95 -0.52 -10.33
CA SER A 270 6.43 -0.09 -9.03
C SER A 270 7.59 0.25 -8.10
N LEU A 271 7.62 1.47 -7.60
CA LEU A 271 8.69 2.00 -6.74
C LEU A 271 8.10 2.71 -5.54
N VAL A 272 8.84 2.68 -4.44
CA VAL A 272 8.53 3.43 -3.21
C VAL A 272 9.52 4.58 -3.08
N ILE A 273 9.03 5.82 -2.97
CA ILE A 273 9.87 7.01 -2.69
C ILE A 273 9.65 7.43 -1.24
N ARG A 274 10.68 7.32 -0.45
CA ARG A 274 10.69 7.76 0.95
C ARG A 274 10.84 9.27 1.08
N ALA A 275 10.47 9.83 2.23
CA ALA A 275 10.54 11.27 2.47
C ALA A 275 11.96 11.86 2.36
N ASN A 276 13.00 11.04 2.52
CA ASN A 276 14.40 11.42 2.33
C ASN A 276 14.96 11.20 0.91
N GLY A 277 14.11 10.78 -0.04
CA GLY A 277 14.49 10.53 -1.43
C GLY A 277 15.07 9.14 -1.71
N LYS A 278 15.17 8.26 -0.71
CA LYS A 278 15.52 6.86 -0.95
C LYS A 278 14.45 6.17 -1.80
N VAL A 279 14.89 5.28 -2.67
CA VAL A 279 14.04 4.45 -3.53
C VAL A 279 14.02 3.03 -2.97
N ASN A 280 12.85 2.58 -2.59
CA ASN A 280 12.60 1.25 -2.05
C ASN A 280 11.66 0.44 -2.96
N LYS A 281 11.49 -0.84 -2.67
CA LYS A 281 10.55 -1.73 -3.35
C LYS A 281 9.35 -2.10 -2.48
N CYS A 282 9.52 -2.18 -1.16
CA CYS A 282 8.51 -2.65 -0.22
C CYS A 282 8.23 -1.57 0.84
N THR A 283 6.95 -1.37 1.20
CA THR A 283 6.52 -0.43 2.25
C THR A 283 6.59 -1.04 3.66
N VAL A 284 6.79 -2.36 3.78
CA VAL A 284 6.89 -3.04 5.08
C VAL A 284 8.34 -3.10 5.55
N ALA A 285 9.27 -3.41 4.67
CA ALA A 285 10.69 -3.60 5.00
C ALA A 285 11.48 -2.28 4.99
N LEU A 286 10.97 -1.22 5.63
CA LEU A 286 11.55 0.13 5.55
C LEU A 286 12.93 0.23 6.22
N THR A 287 13.24 -0.64 7.18
CA THR A 287 14.53 -0.71 7.88
C THR A 287 15.50 -1.74 7.30
N ASP A 288 15.04 -2.59 6.37
CA ASP A 288 15.89 -3.58 5.70
C ASP A 288 16.74 -2.90 4.62
N GLU A 289 18.06 -3.00 4.73
CA GLU A 289 18.98 -2.39 3.77
C GLU A 289 18.84 -2.95 2.34
N ARG A 290 18.37 -4.20 2.19
CA ARG A 290 18.11 -4.82 0.88
C ARG A 290 16.95 -4.16 0.14
N ASN A 291 16.08 -3.47 0.88
CA ASN A 291 14.97 -2.69 0.34
C ASN A 291 15.42 -1.33 -0.22
N ASP A 292 16.58 -0.83 0.18
CA ASP A 292 17.16 0.42 -0.35
C ASP A 292 17.81 0.13 -1.71
N VAL A 293 17.04 0.33 -2.79
CA VAL A 293 17.48 0.02 -4.16
C VAL A 293 18.05 1.22 -4.90
N GLY A 294 18.00 2.42 -4.31
CA GLY A 294 18.56 3.62 -4.94
C GLY A 294 18.13 4.93 -4.30
N THR A 295 18.37 6.01 -5.03
CA THR A 295 17.96 7.37 -4.66
C THR A 295 17.37 8.12 -5.83
N LEU A 296 16.36 8.95 -5.56
CA LEU A 296 15.79 9.88 -6.50
C LEU A 296 16.58 11.19 -6.46
N GLN A 297 17.04 11.65 -7.61
CA GLN A 297 17.74 12.92 -7.75
C GLN A 297 16.75 14.08 -8.01
N PRO A 298 17.09 15.34 -7.68
CA PRO A 298 16.22 16.48 -7.90
C PRO A 298 15.78 16.69 -9.35
N ASP A 299 16.58 16.22 -10.31
CA ASP A 299 16.25 16.25 -11.74
C ASP A 299 15.36 15.08 -12.19
N GLY A 300 14.89 14.24 -11.27
CA GLY A 300 14.06 13.08 -11.55
C GLY A 300 14.81 11.84 -12.03
N GLN A 301 16.16 11.82 -12.01
CA GLN A 301 16.93 10.64 -12.32
C GLN A 301 16.90 9.66 -11.13
N LEU A 302 16.70 8.36 -11.42
CA LEU A 302 16.83 7.30 -10.45
C LEU A 302 18.27 6.77 -10.46
N LYS A 303 19.00 6.98 -9.37
CA LYS A 303 20.35 6.45 -9.19
C LYS A 303 20.27 5.13 -8.41
N LEU A 304 20.24 4.02 -9.15
CA LEU A 304 20.10 2.69 -8.54
C LEU A 304 21.42 2.22 -7.93
N ILE A 305 21.32 1.45 -6.84
CA ILE A 305 22.44 0.74 -6.23
C ILE A 305 22.63 -0.57 -7.00
N PRO A 306 23.83 -0.82 -7.56
CA PRO A 306 24.10 -2.03 -8.32
C PRO A 306 23.70 -3.31 -7.56
N GLY A 307 22.99 -4.20 -8.24
CA GLY A 307 22.57 -5.51 -7.72
C GLY A 307 21.37 -5.52 -6.78
N ARG A 308 20.95 -4.39 -6.20
CA ARG A 308 19.86 -4.38 -5.22
C ARG A 308 18.45 -4.44 -5.82
N PHE A 309 18.26 -4.03 -7.06
CA PHE A 309 16.95 -4.03 -7.71
C PHE A 309 16.54 -5.40 -8.24
N ALA A 310 17.44 -6.09 -8.95
CA ALA A 310 17.14 -7.35 -9.65
C ALA A 310 16.57 -8.46 -8.75
N PRO A 311 17.02 -8.64 -7.49
CA PRO A 311 16.46 -9.64 -6.59
C PRO A 311 14.95 -9.50 -6.33
N TRP A 312 14.40 -8.29 -6.38
CA TRP A 312 12.98 -8.04 -6.14
C TRP A 312 12.08 -8.52 -7.29
N VAL A 313 12.61 -8.60 -8.51
CA VAL A 313 11.86 -8.96 -9.73
C VAL A 313 12.23 -10.34 -10.28
N ARG A 314 12.95 -11.14 -9.52
CA ARG A 314 13.54 -12.42 -9.93
C ARG A 314 12.54 -13.50 -10.40
N GLY A 315 11.30 -13.46 -9.88
CA GLY A 315 10.27 -14.44 -10.22
C GLY A 315 9.57 -14.22 -11.57
N ILE A 316 9.84 -13.12 -12.28
CA ILE A 316 9.11 -12.75 -13.50
C ILE A 316 9.43 -13.71 -14.66
N GLU A 317 10.70 -14.09 -14.82
CA GLU A 317 11.13 -14.94 -15.92
C GLU A 317 10.46 -16.31 -15.89
N THR A 318 10.36 -16.91 -14.70
CA THR A 318 9.77 -18.24 -14.50
C THR A 318 8.28 -18.21 -14.18
N LEU A 319 7.69 -17.03 -13.87
CA LEU A 319 6.37 -16.85 -13.27
C LEU A 319 6.22 -17.65 -11.97
N ASP A 320 7.24 -17.56 -11.12
CA ASP A 320 7.22 -18.13 -9.79
C ASP A 320 6.31 -17.27 -8.87
N PHE A 321 5.06 -17.67 -8.74
CA PHE A 321 4.05 -16.92 -7.97
C PHE A 321 4.29 -16.91 -6.47
N GLU A 322 5.06 -17.84 -5.93
CA GLU A 322 5.49 -17.78 -4.54
C GLU A 322 6.44 -16.57 -4.33
N THR A 323 7.46 -16.47 -5.15
CA THR A 323 8.37 -15.30 -5.15
C THR A 323 7.67 -14.00 -5.57
N LEU A 324 6.80 -14.05 -6.60
CA LEU A 324 6.07 -12.87 -7.08
C LEU A 324 5.03 -12.39 -6.06
N GLY A 325 4.44 -13.28 -5.28
CA GLY A 325 3.47 -12.97 -4.23
C GLY A 325 4.08 -12.19 -3.07
N CYS A 326 5.31 -12.53 -2.65
CA CYS A 326 6.08 -11.77 -1.67
C CYS A 326 7.58 -11.92 -1.88
N PRO A 327 8.22 -11.08 -2.69
CA PRO A 327 9.65 -11.22 -2.96
C PRO A 327 10.54 -11.01 -1.73
N LEU A 328 10.03 -10.40 -0.66
CA LEU A 328 10.77 -10.18 0.59
C LEU A 328 11.09 -11.49 1.31
N VAL A 329 10.16 -12.45 1.33
CA VAL A 329 10.29 -13.70 2.11
C VAL A 329 11.53 -14.50 1.72
N SER A 330 11.84 -14.57 0.43
CA SER A 330 13.02 -15.30 -0.10
C SER A 330 14.06 -14.37 -0.72
N LEU A 331 14.11 -13.11 -0.26
CA LEU A 331 15.08 -12.14 -0.78
C LEU A 331 16.50 -12.54 -0.35
N PRO A 332 17.47 -12.66 -1.29
CA PRO A 332 18.85 -13.01 -0.98
C PRO A 332 19.45 -12.09 0.08
N SER A 333 20.37 -12.60 0.89
CA SER A 333 21.14 -11.80 1.85
C SER A 333 22.01 -10.76 1.13
N SER A 334 22.45 -9.73 1.86
CA SER A 334 23.37 -8.71 1.33
C SER A 334 24.68 -9.31 0.84
N ASP A 335 25.19 -10.35 1.52
CA ASP A 335 26.41 -11.05 1.14
C ASP A 335 26.25 -11.83 -0.17
N GLU A 336 25.11 -12.52 -0.36
CA GLU A 336 24.79 -13.21 -1.61
C GLU A 336 24.63 -12.26 -2.79
N ILE A 337 23.98 -11.10 -2.57
CA ILE A 337 23.88 -10.04 -3.58
C ILE A 337 25.26 -9.54 -3.99
N SER A 338 26.13 -9.28 -3.03
CA SER A 338 27.51 -8.81 -3.25
C SER A 338 28.38 -9.84 -3.97
N ALA A 339 28.28 -11.12 -3.58
CA ALA A 339 29.00 -12.22 -4.22
C ALA A 339 28.57 -12.42 -5.69
N ASN A 340 27.29 -12.29 -6.00
CA ASN A 340 26.76 -12.40 -7.36
C ASN A 340 27.23 -11.24 -8.26
N LEU A 341 27.41 -10.05 -7.74
CA LEU A 341 27.98 -8.91 -8.45
C LEU A 341 29.45 -9.13 -8.82
N SER A 342 30.24 -9.62 -7.85
CA SER A 342 31.65 -9.90 -8.05
C SER A 342 31.89 -10.98 -9.11
N ARG A 343 31.06 -12.03 -9.16
CA ARG A 343 31.12 -13.08 -10.19
C ARG A 343 30.79 -12.57 -11.59
N LYS A 344 29.85 -11.65 -11.74
CA LYS A 344 29.48 -11.06 -13.04
C LYS A 344 30.54 -10.08 -13.56
N SER A 345 31.30 -9.41 -12.68
CA SER A 345 32.41 -8.51 -13.08
C SER A 345 33.67 -9.24 -13.52
N VAL A 346 33.83 -10.54 -13.21
CA VAL A 346 34.98 -11.37 -13.63
C VAL A 346 34.68 -12.10 -14.95
N ALA A 347 33.43 -12.14 -15.41
CA ALA A 347 33.01 -12.85 -16.63
C ALA A 347 32.89 -11.93 -17.87
N VAL A 348 33.37 -10.69 -17.81
CA VAL A 348 33.54 -9.72 -18.89
C VAL A 348 35.04 -9.45 -19.05
#